data_de10fb85a182badac3cbf5d80c593cf8
#
_entry.id   de10fb85a182badac3cbf5d80c593cf8
#
_cell.length_a   1.000
_cell.length_b   1.000
_cell.length_c   1.000
_cell.angle_alpha   90.00
_cell.angle_beta   90.00
_cell.angle_gamma   90.00
#
_symmetry.space_group_name_H-M   'P 1'
#
loop_
_entity.id
_entity.type
_entity.pdbx_description
1 polymer ?
#
loop_
_entity_poly.entity_id
_entity_poly.type
_entity_poly.pdbx_seq_one_letter_code
_entity_poly.pdbx_strand_id
1 'polypeptide(L)'
;MIEPLHAIGEPRSYAGGAIVRVVRAGWFRPDAGGFFGVVPQALWGRLVETDERGRLLCRLNLLLVEAGGKRILVETGTGPRMSEKDRDIKGVEGGDPAAALRAVGEDPASIDFVVLSHLHYDHAGGMIGPEGRPTFRNARYVVQRDEAEAAHGDELRLAGIMEVGQLDAVRAAGQLAEVNGEVELVEGVRVLRTGGHTRGSQAVLIGLEHPRGRAGDPSDRAIFWGDLIPTRWQVPVRWTSAYDDYPIDAVETRSQLVARAAAEGWWCYFTHDPGPMPVRIVATEKGGYRAAD
;
A
#
# COMPACT_ATOMS: atom_id res chain seq x y z
N MET A 1 -5.04 -10.87 -22.97
CA MET A 1 -5.98 -11.51 -22.02
C MET A 1 -6.12 -10.56 -20.83
N ILE A 2 -7.33 -10.24 -20.43
CA ILE A 2 -7.57 -9.47 -19.20
C ILE A 2 -7.23 -10.43 -18.05
N GLU A 3 -6.28 -10.05 -17.20
CA GLU A 3 -5.95 -10.85 -16.02
C GLU A 3 -7.17 -11.00 -15.09
N PRO A 4 -7.29 -12.10 -14.35
CA PRO A 4 -8.42 -12.30 -13.45
C PRO A 4 -8.53 -11.17 -12.43
N LEU A 5 -9.78 -10.84 -12.06
CA LEU A 5 -10.09 -9.78 -11.09
C LEU A 5 -9.39 -10.06 -9.75
N HIS A 6 -9.46 -11.31 -9.29
CA HIS A 6 -8.79 -11.79 -8.09
C HIS A 6 -7.74 -12.83 -8.46
N ALA A 7 -6.56 -12.67 -7.93
CA ALA A 7 -5.44 -13.58 -8.09
C ALA A 7 -4.53 -13.51 -6.87
N ILE A 8 -3.80 -14.59 -6.62
CA ILE A 8 -2.72 -14.63 -5.64
C ILE A 8 -1.41 -14.96 -6.35
N GLY A 9 -0.37 -14.18 -6.05
CA GLY A 9 0.97 -14.42 -6.58
C GLY A 9 1.66 -15.60 -5.89
N GLU A 10 2.70 -16.10 -6.54
CA GLU A 10 3.56 -17.12 -5.95
C GLU A 10 4.19 -16.63 -4.64
N PRO A 11 4.34 -17.51 -3.64
CA PRO A 11 4.94 -17.14 -2.37
C PRO A 11 6.43 -16.84 -2.56
N ARG A 12 6.89 -15.78 -1.88
CA ARG A 12 8.30 -15.43 -1.82
C ARG A 12 8.76 -15.35 -0.38
N SER A 13 9.87 -16.05 -0.09
CA SER A 13 10.49 -16.05 1.24
C SER A 13 11.51 -14.91 1.38
N TYR A 14 11.60 -14.40 2.61
CA TYR A 14 12.51 -13.33 3.02
C TYR A 14 13.27 -13.71 4.30
N ALA A 15 14.27 -12.92 4.65
CA ALA A 15 15.02 -13.09 5.89
C ALA A 15 14.07 -13.10 7.10
N GLY A 16 14.42 -13.86 8.14
CA GLY A 16 13.54 -14.08 9.31
C GLY A 16 12.38 -15.05 9.07
N GLY A 17 12.33 -15.72 7.90
CA GLY A 17 11.30 -16.71 7.57
C GLY A 17 9.96 -16.09 7.15
N ALA A 18 9.92 -14.80 6.87
CA ALA A 18 8.72 -14.17 6.36
C ALA A 18 8.40 -14.66 4.94
N ILE A 19 7.11 -14.94 4.67
CA ILE A 19 6.61 -15.35 3.35
C ILE A 19 5.59 -14.31 2.89
N VAL A 20 5.74 -13.82 1.67
CA VAL A 20 4.87 -12.79 1.09
C VAL A 20 4.19 -13.30 -0.17
N ARG A 21 2.90 -13.04 -0.28
CA ARG A 21 2.10 -13.22 -1.50
C ARG A 21 1.34 -11.94 -1.83
N VAL A 22 1.29 -11.58 -3.09
CA VAL A 22 0.46 -10.46 -3.57
C VAL A 22 -0.95 -10.98 -3.83
N VAL A 23 -1.95 -10.41 -3.17
CA VAL A 23 -3.37 -10.69 -3.42
C VAL A 23 -3.95 -9.52 -4.23
N ARG A 24 -4.40 -9.79 -5.45
CA ARG A 24 -5.03 -8.79 -6.31
C ARG A 24 -6.51 -8.70 -5.97
N ALA A 25 -6.91 -7.60 -5.30
CA ALA A 25 -8.29 -7.44 -4.84
C ALA A 25 -9.22 -6.79 -5.87
N GLY A 26 -8.66 -6.18 -6.90
CA GLY A 26 -9.44 -5.51 -7.93
C GLY A 26 -8.65 -4.49 -8.71
N TRP A 27 -9.41 -3.61 -9.37
CA TRP A 27 -8.93 -2.51 -10.20
C TRP A 27 -9.59 -1.21 -9.80
N PHE A 28 -8.92 -0.10 -10.07
CA PHE A 28 -9.54 1.23 -10.09
C PHE A 28 -8.87 2.10 -11.15
N ARG A 29 -9.48 3.24 -11.46
CA ARG A 29 -9.01 4.12 -12.52
C ARG A 29 -8.90 5.56 -12.02
N PRO A 30 -7.75 5.95 -11.43
CA PRO A 30 -7.50 7.34 -11.05
C PRO A 30 -7.26 8.21 -12.29
N ASP A 31 -7.52 9.51 -12.16
CA ASP A 31 -7.11 10.50 -13.15
C ASP A 31 -5.59 10.51 -13.32
N ALA A 32 -5.12 10.38 -14.57
CA ALA A 32 -3.68 10.28 -14.83
C ALA A 32 -2.93 11.58 -14.50
N GLY A 33 -3.54 12.73 -14.74
CA GLY A 33 -2.94 14.02 -14.40
C GLY A 33 -2.77 14.19 -12.90
N GLY A 34 -3.79 13.84 -12.11
CA GLY A 34 -3.71 13.81 -10.66
C GLY A 34 -2.67 12.81 -10.15
N PHE A 35 -2.64 11.61 -10.73
CA PHE A 35 -1.75 10.53 -10.31
C PHE A 35 -0.25 10.85 -10.54
N PHE A 36 0.09 11.54 -11.64
CA PHE A 36 1.44 11.99 -11.94
C PHE A 36 1.74 13.44 -11.49
N GLY A 37 0.73 14.17 -11.05
CA GLY A 37 0.84 15.48 -10.43
C GLY A 37 1.63 16.48 -11.27
N VAL A 38 2.78 16.91 -10.77
CA VAL A 38 3.63 17.93 -11.40
C VAL A 38 4.43 17.41 -12.59
N VAL A 39 4.40 16.12 -12.88
CA VAL A 39 5.16 15.52 -13.98
C VAL A 39 4.46 15.85 -15.31
N PRO A 40 5.16 16.44 -16.30
CA PRO A 40 4.56 16.74 -17.60
C PRO A 40 4.03 15.48 -18.30
N GLN A 41 2.83 15.59 -18.90
CA GLN A 41 2.23 14.49 -19.69
C GLN A 41 3.16 13.95 -20.78
N ALA A 42 3.98 14.81 -21.42
CA ALA A 42 4.95 14.40 -22.42
C ALA A 42 6.00 13.39 -21.90
N LEU A 43 6.17 13.28 -20.57
CA LEU A 43 7.07 12.31 -19.93
C LEU A 43 6.31 11.04 -19.52
N TRP A 44 5.27 11.16 -18.70
CA TRP A 44 4.55 9.99 -18.19
C TRP A 44 3.69 9.29 -19.25
N GLY A 45 3.15 10.04 -20.22
CA GLY A 45 2.35 9.48 -21.32
C GLY A 45 3.11 8.53 -22.26
N ARG A 46 4.44 8.42 -22.11
CA ARG A 46 5.27 7.40 -22.81
C ARG A 46 5.36 6.08 -22.03
N LEU A 47 4.93 6.07 -20.79
CA LEU A 47 5.06 4.92 -19.88
C LEU A 47 3.74 4.21 -19.68
N VAL A 48 2.62 4.93 -19.85
CA VAL A 48 1.28 4.42 -19.53
C VAL A 48 0.27 4.85 -20.57
N GLU A 49 -0.74 4.01 -20.76
CA GLU A 49 -1.92 4.32 -21.54
C GLU A 49 -3.05 4.80 -20.62
N THR A 50 -3.89 5.69 -21.14
CA THR A 50 -5.11 6.15 -20.45
C THR A 50 -6.34 5.71 -21.21
N ASP A 51 -7.46 5.57 -20.49
CA ASP A 51 -8.77 5.40 -21.13
C ASP A 51 -9.27 6.71 -21.77
N GLU A 52 -10.43 6.67 -22.42
CA GLU A 52 -11.06 7.84 -23.07
C GLU A 52 -11.39 8.98 -22.09
N ARG A 53 -11.46 8.68 -20.79
CA ARG A 53 -11.68 9.66 -19.71
C ARG A 53 -10.37 10.17 -19.10
N GLY A 54 -9.21 9.82 -19.66
CA GLY A 54 -7.89 10.24 -19.16
C GLY A 54 -7.46 9.52 -17.88
N ARG A 55 -8.00 8.34 -17.57
CA ARG A 55 -7.73 7.59 -16.34
C ARG A 55 -6.76 6.43 -16.60
N LEU A 56 -5.93 6.15 -15.63
CA LEU A 56 -5.02 4.99 -15.60
C LEU A 56 -5.75 3.73 -15.18
N LEU A 57 -5.27 2.57 -15.63
CA LEU A 57 -5.66 1.31 -15.02
C LEU A 57 -4.67 0.96 -13.91
N CYS A 58 -5.14 0.99 -12.68
CA CYS A 58 -4.38 0.65 -11.47
C CYS A 58 -4.95 -0.57 -10.79
N ARG A 59 -4.08 -1.34 -10.09
CA ARG A 59 -4.48 -2.47 -9.25
C ARG A 59 -4.77 -2.01 -7.82
N LEU A 60 -5.57 -2.81 -7.12
CA LEU A 60 -5.68 -2.83 -5.68
C LEU A 60 -4.90 -4.06 -5.19
N ASN A 61 -3.60 -3.89 -4.99
CA ASN A 61 -2.71 -4.95 -4.54
C ASN A 61 -2.64 -4.94 -3.01
N LEU A 62 -2.98 -6.08 -2.41
CA LEU A 62 -2.79 -6.33 -0.99
C LEU A 62 -1.59 -7.24 -0.83
N LEU A 63 -0.88 -7.16 0.31
CA LEU A 63 0.09 -8.19 0.64
C LEU A 63 -0.45 -9.08 1.76
N LEU A 64 -0.39 -10.39 1.55
CA LEU A 64 -0.55 -11.40 2.59
C LEU A 64 0.85 -11.82 3.04
N VAL A 65 1.18 -11.52 4.30
CA VAL A 65 2.50 -11.80 4.90
C VAL A 65 2.32 -12.79 6.03
N GLU A 66 3.09 -13.87 6.00
CA GLU A 66 3.20 -14.85 7.08
C GLU A 66 4.57 -14.68 7.74
N ALA A 67 4.61 -14.29 9.01
CA ALA A 67 5.85 -14.05 9.75
C ALA A 67 5.62 -14.18 11.26
N GLY A 68 6.61 -14.71 12.00
CA GLY A 68 6.50 -14.84 13.46
C GLY A 68 5.28 -15.63 13.93
N GLY A 69 4.80 -16.60 13.14
CA GLY A 69 3.56 -17.36 13.43
C GLY A 69 2.28 -16.56 13.30
N LYS A 70 2.30 -15.38 12.65
CA LYS A 70 1.19 -14.46 12.44
C LYS A 70 0.89 -14.27 10.96
N ARG A 71 -0.35 -13.96 10.65
CA ARG A 71 -0.82 -13.60 9.32
C ARG A 71 -1.20 -12.13 9.28
N ILE A 72 -0.54 -11.38 8.41
CA ILE A 72 -0.67 -9.95 8.28
C ILE A 72 -1.20 -9.65 6.88
N LEU A 73 -2.29 -8.90 6.80
CA LEU A 73 -2.78 -8.33 5.56
C LEU A 73 -2.38 -6.86 5.50
N VAL A 74 -1.70 -6.45 4.44
CA VAL A 74 -1.38 -5.05 4.18
C VAL A 74 -2.39 -4.52 3.17
N GLU A 75 -3.06 -3.44 3.50
CA GLU A 75 -4.17 -2.78 2.82
C GLU A 75 -5.50 -3.55 2.84
N THR A 76 -6.58 -2.82 2.58
CA THR A 76 -7.94 -3.38 2.50
C THR A 76 -8.71 -2.99 1.23
N GLY A 77 -8.09 -2.27 0.31
CA GLY A 77 -8.73 -1.84 -0.93
C GLY A 77 -9.88 -0.86 -0.69
N THR A 78 -10.79 -0.75 -1.67
CA THR A 78 -11.93 0.17 -1.64
C THR A 78 -13.11 -0.35 -0.80
N GLY A 79 -13.10 -1.63 -0.49
CA GLY A 79 -14.17 -2.28 0.26
C GLY A 79 -15.50 -2.44 -0.50
N PRO A 80 -16.47 -3.11 0.16
CA PRO A 80 -17.77 -3.41 -0.46
C PRO A 80 -18.79 -2.27 -0.30
N ARG A 81 -18.49 -1.23 0.49
CA ARG A 81 -19.47 -0.20 0.88
C ARG A 81 -19.49 1.03 0.00
N MET A 82 -18.59 1.12 -0.97
CA MET A 82 -18.55 2.24 -1.93
C MET A 82 -19.84 2.29 -2.75
N SER A 83 -20.41 3.50 -2.93
CA SER A 83 -21.61 3.69 -3.73
C SER A 83 -21.39 3.32 -5.20
N GLU A 84 -22.45 2.90 -5.91
CA GLU A 84 -22.37 2.61 -7.34
C GLU A 84 -21.88 3.83 -8.16
N LYS A 85 -22.32 5.02 -7.77
CA LYS A 85 -21.87 6.28 -8.37
C LYS A 85 -20.35 6.48 -8.22
N ASP A 86 -19.83 6.27 -7.03
CA ASP A 86 -18.39 6.43 -6.78
C ASP A 86 -17.59 5.33 -7.47
N ARG A 87 -18.12 4.10 -7.52
CA ARG A 87 -17.51 3.00 -8.28
C ARG A 87 -17.38 3.33 -9.76
N ASP A 88 -18.42 3.91 -10.39
CA ASP A 88 -18.37 4.34 -11.79
C ASP A 88 -17.35 5.47 -12.00
N ILE A 89 -17.43 6.52 -11.19
CA ILE A 89 -16.51 7.67 -11.28
C ILE A 89 -15.05 7.22 -11.17
N LYS A 90 -14.76 6.38 -10.18
CA LYS A 90 -13.40 5.90 -9.87
C LYS A 90 -13.01 4.65 -10.67
N GLY A 91 -13.92 4.12 -11.47
CA GLY A 91 -13.69 2.92 -12.29
C GLY A 91 -13.29 1.70 -11.48
N VAL A 92 -13.96 1.49 -10.32
CA VAL A 92 -13.64 0.40 -9.40
C VAL A 92 -14.31 -0.90 -9.82
N GLU A 93 -13.51 -1.95 -9.97
CA GLU A 93 -13.94 -3.32 -10.18
C GLU A 93 -13.34 -4.21 -9.07
N GLY A 94 -14.18 -4.96 -8.35
CA GLY A 94 -13.75 -5.68 -7.14
C GLY A 94 -13.54 -4.74 -5.95
N GLY A 95 -12.40 -4.89 -5.28
CA GLY A 95 -11.97 -4.03 -4.17
C GLY A 95 -12.39 -4.50 -2.78
N ASP A 96 -13.21 -5.55 -2.65
CA ASP A 96 -13.54 -6.18 -1.37
C ASP A 96 -12.41 -7.14 -0.95
N PRO A 97 -11.69 -6.84 0.14
CA PRO A 97 -10.53 -7.64 0.56
C PRO A 97 -10.93 -9.04 1.03
N ALA A 98 -12.08 -9.18 1.68
CA ALA A 98 -12.54 -10.49 2.17
C ALA A 98 -13.00 -11.38 1.00
N ALA A 99 -13.68 -10.81 0.01
CA ALA A 99 -14.06 -11.53 -1.20
C ALA A 99 -12.81 -11.96 -2.00
N ALA A 100 -11.81 -11.09 -2.11
CA ALA A 100 -10.55 -11.38 -2.78
C ALA A 100 -9.80 -12.53 -2.10
N LEU A 101 -9.67 -12.52 -0.76
CA LEU A 101 -9.03 -13.60 -0.02
C LEU A 101 -9.77 -14.93 -0.22
N ARG A 102 -11.10 -14.97 -0.08
CA ARG A 102 -11.89 -16.19 -0.31
C ARG A 102 -11.75 -16.71 -1.73
N ALA A 103 -11.72 -15.84 -2.74
CA ALA A 103 -11.57 -16.22 -4.14
C ALA A 103 -10.23 -16.94 -4.43
N VAL A 104 -9.21 -16.69 -3.61
CA VAL A 104 -7.90 -17.33 -3.72
C VAL A 104 -7.67 -18.43 -2.66
N GLY A 105 -8.73 -18.84 -1.96
CA GLY A 105 -8.69 -19.94 -1.00
C GLY A 105 -8.21 -19.58 0.40
N GLU A 106 -8.12 -18.28 0.72
CA GLU A 106 -7.67 -17.79 2.02
C GLU A 106 -8.86 -17.42 2.92
N ASP A 107 -8.78 -17.76 4.21
CA ASP A 107 -9.82 -17.41 5.18
C ASP A 107 -9.57 -16.01 5.78
N PRO A 108 -10.47 -15.02 5.58
CA PRO A 108 -10.35 -13.73 6.21
C PRO A 108 -10.29 -13.78 7.75
N ALA A 109 -10.86 -14.81 8.38
CA ALA A 109 -10.83 -14.97 9.83
C ALA A 109 -9.45 -15.38 10.38
N SER A 110 -8.53 -15.81 9.51
CA SER A 110 -7.17 -16.21 9.87
C SER A 110 -6.21 -15.03 9.99
N ILE A 111 -6.62 -13.80 9.65
CA ILE A 111 -5.78 -12.61 9.69
C ILE A 111 -5.63 -12.13 11.14
N ASP A 112 -4.41 -12.01 11.62
CA ASP A 112 -4.06 -11.49 12.95
C ASP A 112 -3.88 -9.97 12.97
N PHE A 113 -3.31 -9.42 11.89
CA PHE A 113 -3.07 -7.98 11.74
C PHE A 113 -3.52 -7.50 10.37
N VAL A 114 -4.13 -6.32 10.33
CA VAL A 114 -4.34 -5.53 9.12
C VAL A 114 -3.47 -4.28 9.25
N VAL A 115 -2.58 -4.06 8.32
CA VAL A 115 -1.73 -2.86 8.29
C VAL A 115 -2.22 -1.95 7.18
N LEU A 116 -2.58 -0.72 7.52
CA LEU A 116 -2.96 0.30 6.55
C LEU A 116 -1.79 1.25 6.33
N SER A 117 -1.39 1.45 5.07
CA SER A 117 -0.35 2.45 4.78
C SER A 117 -0.84 3.85 5.13
N HIS A 118 -2.12 4.14 4.88
CA HIS A 118 -2.82 5.38 5.23
C HIS A 118 -4.35 5.17 5.11
N LEU A 119 -5.13 6.24 5.32
CA LEU A 119 -6.59 6.13 5.45
C LEU A 119 -7.39 6.59 4.23
N HIS A 120 -6.81 6.70 3.04
CA HIS A 120 -7.58 6.95 1.83
C HIS A 120 -8.50 5.76 1.49
N TYR A 121 -9.57 6.05 0.74
CA TYR A 121 -10.66 5.11 0.45
C TYR A 121 -10.21 3.82 -0.24
N ASP A 122 -9.17 3.86 -1.05
CA ASP A 122 -8.64 2.73 -1.83
C ASP A 122 -7.64 1.86 -1.07
N HIS A 123 -7.30 2.26 0.16
CA HIS A 123 -6.46 1.52 1.11
C HIS A 123 -7.27 1.06 2.31
N ALA A 124 -8.10 1.93 2.87
CA ALA A 124 -8.81 1.72 4.12
C ALA A 124 -10.31 1.41 3.94
N GLY A 125 -10.85 1.53 2.72
CA GLY A 125 -12.28 1.37 2.45
C GLY A 125 -12.85 0.00 2.78
N GLY A 126 -12.01 -1.02 2.89
CA GLY A 126 -12.41 -2.38 3.25
C GLY A 126 -12.24 -2.73 4.74
N MET A 127 -11.93 -1.76 5.61
CA MET A 127 -11.85 -2.02 7.05
C MET A 127 -13.17 -2.57 7.62
N ILE A 128 -14.29 -2.07 7.13
CA ILE A 128 -15.64 -2.43 7.58
C ILE A 128 -16.39 -3.16 6.47
N GLY A 129 -16.92 -4.33 6.81
CA GLY A 129 -17.73 -5.15 5.91
C GLY A 129 -19.15 -4.60 5.70
N PRO A 130 -19.95 -5.28 4.83
CA PRO A 130 -21.33 -4.85 4.52
C PRO A 130 -22.23 -4.71 5.74
N GLU A 131 -21.97 -5.52 6.78
CA GLU A 131 -22.75 -5.56 8.01
C GLU A 131 -22.42 -4.44 8.99
N GLY A 132 -21.50 -3.52 8.65
CA GLY A 132 -21.08 -2.44 9.54
C GLY A 132 -20.13 -2.88 10.66
N ARG A 133 -19.50 -4.05 10.55
CA ARG A 133 -18.53 -4.60 11.50
C ARG A 133 -17.16 -4.72 10.85
N PRO A 134 -16.05 -4.75 11.64
CA PRO A 134 -14.72 -4.99 11.11
C PRO A 134 -14.66 -6.24 10.23
N THR A 135 -14.15 -6.09 9.04
CA THR A 135 -14.04 -7.15 8.02
C THR A 135 -13.21 -8.33 8.53
N PHE A 136 -12.13 -8.02 9.22
CA PHE A 136 -11.22 -9.01 9.81
C PHE A 136 -11.45 -9.07 11.31
N ARG A 137 -12.41 -9.87 11.72
CA ARG A 137 -12.95 -9.91 13.09
C ARG A 137 -11.93 -10.27 14.17
N ASN A 138 -10.86 -10.97 13.81
CA ASN A 138 -9.82 -11.41 14.75
C ASN A 138 -8.56 -10.54 14.68
N ALA A 139 -8.50 -9.60 13.74
CA ALA A 139 -7.30 -8.79 13.48
C ALA A 139 -7.21 -7.55 14.36
N ARG A 140 -5.97 -7.11 14.63
CA ARG A 140 -5.68 -5.74 15.06
C ARG A 140 -5.35 -4.90 13.83
N TYR A 141 -5.99 -3.75 13.72
CA TYR A 141 -5.77 -2.79 12.62
C TYR A 141 -4.70 -1.79 13.05
N VAL A 142 -3.59 -1.78 12.31
CA VAL A 142 -2.39 -1.00 12.64
C VAL A 142 -2.35 0.25 11.77
N VAL A 143 -2.35 1.41 12.41
CA VAL A 143 -2.30 2.74 11.79
C VAL A 143 -1.31 3.61 12.56
N GLN A 144 -0.62 4.53 11.91
CA GLN A 144 0.17 5.53 12.62
C GLN A 144 -0.76 6.49 13.38
N ARG A 145 -0.33 6.90 14.58
CA ARG A 145 -1.09 7.87 15.39
C ARG A 145 -1.34 9.16 14.64
N ASP A 146 -0.31 9.70 13.97
CA ASP A 146 -0.43 10.94 13.20
C ASP A 146 -1.47 10.83 12.08
N GLU A 147 -1.67 9.63 11.50
CA GLU A 147 -2.70 9.37 10.49
C GLU A 147 -4.10 9.39 11.09
N ALA A 148 -4.26 8.72 12.23
CA ALA A 148 -5.55 8.69 12.96
C ALA A 148 -5.94 10.07 13.48
N GLU A 149 -4.96 10.87 13.93
CA GLU A 149 -5.18 12.27 14.35
C GLU A 149 -5.53 13.16 13.15
N ALA A 150 -4.81 13.06 12.02
CA ALA A 150 -5.08 13.83 10.81
C ALA A 150 -6.49 13.54 10.25
N ALA A 151 -6.93 12.30 10.30
CA ALA A 151 -8.28 11.90 9.85
C ALA A 151 -9.40 12.60 10.62
N HIS A 152 -9.17 12.97 11.89
CA HIS A 152 -10.12 13.71 12.73
C HIS A 152 -9.83 15.21 12.77
N GLY A 153 -8.83 15.67 12.03
CA GLY A 153 -8.45 17.09 11.96
C GLY A 153 -9.40 17.92 11.12
N ASP A 154 -9.26 19.25 11.25
CA ASP A 154 -10.08 20.24 10.52
C ASP A 154 -9.47 20.66 9.18
N GLU A 155 -8.51 19.90 8.65
CA GLU A 155 -7.85 20.23 7.38
C GLU A 155 -8.83 20.05 6.21
N LEU A 156 -9.23 21.18 5.59
CA LEU A 156 -10.21 21.19 4.49
C LEU A 156 -9.79 20.30 3.30
N ARG A 157 -8.49 20.15 3.06
CA ARG A 157 -7.96 19.29 1.99
C ARG A 157 -8.27 17.81 2.24
N LEU A 158 -8.33 17.38 3.50
CA LEU A 158 -8.57 15.98 3.90
C LEU A 158 -10.05 15.64 4.05
N ALA A 159 -10.91 16.67 4.03
CA ALA A 159 -12.35 16.48 4.24
C ALA A 159 -12.97 15.53 3.20
N GLY A 160 -13.48 14.39 3.67
CA GLY A 160 -14.21 13.41 2.85
C GLY A 160 -13.34 12.48 1.99
N ILE A 161 -12.01 12.51 2.13
CA ILE A 161 -11.11 11.59 1.41
C ILE A 161 -10.57 10.47 2.30
N MET A 162 -10.53 10.68 3.62
CA MET A 162 -10.14 9.66 4.60
C MET A 162 -11.34 8.89 5.15
N GLU A 163 -11.14 7.61 5.43
CA GLU A 163 -12.16 6.67 5.93
C GLU A 163 -12.38 6.79 7.46
N VAL A 164 -12.68 8.00 7.93
CA VAL A 164 -12.84 8.32 9.37
C VAL A 164 -13.90 7.45 10.03
N GLY A 165 -15.07 7.32 9.42
CA GLY A 165 -16.17 6.51 9.98
C GLY A 165 -15.83 5.03 10.11
N GLN A 166 -15.01 4.48 9.19
CA GLN A 166 -14.52 3.11 9.29
C GLN A 166 -13.45 2.98 10.38
N LEU A 167 -12.55 3.95 10.52
CA LEU A 167 -11.56 3.99 11.59
C LEU A 167 -12.24 4.00 12.97
N ASP A 168 -13.28 4.82 13.14
CA ASP A 168 -14.04 4.91 14.39
C ASP A 168 -14.77 3.62 14.71
N ALA A 169 -15.32 2.94 13.71
CA ALA A 169 -15.96 1.64 13.92
C ALA A 169 -14.96 0.57 14.35
N VAL A 170 -13.76 0.55 13.77
CA VAL A 170 -12.67 -0.35 14.20
C VAL A 170 -12.19 0.00 15.61
N ARG A 171 -12.09 1.28 15.97
CA ARG A 171 -11.75 1.74 17.32
C ARG A 171 -12.80 1.32 18.33
N ALA A 172 -14.08 1.51 18.03
CA ALA A 172 -15.20 1.12 18.88
C ALA A 172 -15.27 -0.41 19.10
N ALA A 173 -14.84 -1.21 18.12
CA ALA A 173 -14.71 -2.65 18.23
C ALA A 173 -13.49 -3.10 19.08
N GLY A 174 -12.65 -2.16 19.54
CA GLY A 174 -11.44 -2.47 20.32
C GLY A 174 -10.30 -3.10 19.49
N GLN A 175 -10.36 -3.01 18.15
CA GLN A 175 -9.42 -3.64 17.25
C GLN A 175 -8.33 -2.69 16.72
N LEU A 176 -8.44 -1.38 16.96
CA LEU A 176 -7.44 -0.41 16.51
C LEU A 176 -6.14 -0.52 17.34
N ALA A 177 -5.02 -0.46 16.65
CA ALA A 177 -3.67 -0.39 17.22
C ALA A 177 -2.94 0.82 16.61
N GLU A 178 -2.90 1.91 17.35
CA GLU A 178 -2.13 3.09 16.96
C GLU A 178 -0.66 2.90 17.33
N VAL A 179 0.22 3.11 16.35
CA VAL A 179 1.68 3.02 16.49
C VAL A 179 2.32 4.38 16.25
N ASN A 180 3.59 4.54 16.57
CA ASN A 180 4.30 5.80 16.37
C ASN A 180 5.73 5.57 15.85
N GLY A 181 6.00 6.07 14.65
CA GLY A 181 7.30 5.98 14.00
C GLY A 181 7.59 4.59 13.42
N GLU A 182 8.77 4.05 13.67
CA GLU A 182 9.16 2.70 13.29
C GLU A 182 8.85 1.71 14.41
N VAL A 183 8.02 0.70 14.11
CA VAL A 183 7.60 -0.31 15.08
C VAL A 183 7.68 -1.72 14.49
N GLU A 184 8.30 -2.65 15.20
CA GLU A 184 8.26 -4.07 14.87
C GLU A 184 6.92 -4.66 15.31
N LEU A 185 6.13 -5.15 14.35
CA LEU A 185 4.84 -5.78 14.62
C LEU A 185 5.00 -7.23 15.04
N VAL A 186 5.84 -7.95 14.32
CA VAL A 186 6.26 -9.32 14.59
C VAL A 186 7.70 -9.46 14.11
N GLU A 187 8.37 -10.53 14.51
CA GLU A 187 9.73 -10.81 14.05
C GLU A 187 9.82 -10.75 12.52
N GLY A 188 10.71 -9.90 12.01
CA GLY A 188 10.95 -9.72 10.57
C GLY A 188 9.95 -8.84 9.83
N VAL A 189 8.95 -8.25 10.49
CA VAL A 189 8.01 -7.30 9.87
C VAL A 189 7.88 -6.03 10.70
N ARG A 190 8.18 -4.88 10.08
CA ARG A 190 8.09 -3.56 10.70
C ARG A 190 7.23 -2.62 9.87
N VAL A 191 6.57 -1.70 10.54
CA VAL A 191 6.01 -0.51 9.91
C VAL A 191 6.96 0.66 10.13
N LEU A 192 7.10 1.50 9.13
CA LEU A 192 7.93 2.70 9.15
C LEU A 192 7.07 3.89 8.73
N ARG A 193 6.86 4.86 9.64
CA ARG A 193 6.21 6.11 9.27
C ARG A 193 7.05 6.84 8.22
N THR A 194 6.47 7.10 7.08
CA THR A 194 7.11 7.82 5.97
C THR A 194 6.67 9.28 5.89
N GLY A 195 5.40 9.53 6.22
CA GLY A 195 4.78 10.80 5.89
C GLY A 195 4.75 11.05 4.37
N GLY A 196 4.55 12.28 3.98
CA GLY A 196 4.65 12.71 2.58
C GLY A 196 3.35 12.59 1.80
N HIS A 197 2.88 11.39 1.54
CA HIS A 197 1.58 11.19 0.88
C HIS A 197 0.44 11.69 1.76
N THR A 198 0.36 11.18 2.99
CA THR A 198 -0.44 11.75 4.07
C THR A 198 0.46 12.04 5.27
N ARG A 199 -0.07 12.69 6.31
CA ARG A 199 0.70 13.06 7.50
C ARG A 199 1.30 11.85 8.22
N GLY A 200 0.55 10.77 8.33
CA GLY A 200 0.93 9.55 9.03
C GLY A 200 1.09 8.35 8.12
N SER A 201 1.27 8.54 6.80
CA SER A 201 1.50 7.40 5.91
C SER A 201 2.72 6.59 6.32
N GLN A 202 2.66 5.27 6.07
CA GLN A 202 3.71 4.32 6.46
C GLN A 202 3.98 3.29 5.36
N ALA A 203 5.23 2.83 5.32
CA ALA A 203 5.67 1.69 4.54
C ALA A 203 5.75 0.43 5.43
N VAL A 204 5.73 -0.76 4.82
CA VAL A 204 5.99 -2.03 5.52
C VAL A 204 7.32 -2.60 5.07
N LEU A 205 8.20 -2.84 6.02
CA LEU A 205 9.52 -3.44 5.82
C LEU A 205 9.46 -4.91 6.20
N ILE A 206 9.99 -5.79 5.37
CA ILE A 206 9.92 -7.24 5.53
C ILE A 206 11.33 -7.83 5.38
N GLY A 207 11.65 -8.84 6.20
CA GLY A 207 12.95 -9.50 6.16
C GLY A 207 14.06 -8.70 6.85
N LEU A 208 13.71 -7.74 7.72
CA LEU A 208 14.70 -7.00 8.49
C LEU A 208 15.26 -7.86 9.62
N GLU A 209 16.56 -7.69 9.88
CA GLU A 209 17.25 -8.43 10.93
C GLU A 209 16.66 -8.15 12.30
N HIS A 210 16.48 -9.23 13.07
CA HIS A 210 16.36 -9.11 14.50
C HIS A 210 17.74 -8.66 15.07
N PRO A 211 17.82 -7.71 16.03
CA PRO A 211 19.09 -7.26 16.61
C PRO A 211 19.96 -8.38 17.20
N ARG A 212 19.42 -9.58 17.39
CA ARG A 212 20.08 -10.78 17.94
C ARG A 212 20.29 -11.90 16.90
N GLY A 213 19.95 -11.67 15.61
CA GLY A 213 20.06 -12.68 14.54
C GLY A 213 21.33 -12.52 13.70
N ARG A 214 21.67 -13.56 12.94
CA ARG A 214 22.68 -13.44 11.88
C ARG A 214 22.21 -12.44 10.85
N ALA A 215 23.11 -11.55 10.41
CA ALA A 215 22.88 -10.69 9.28
C ALA A 215 22.47 -11.54 8.05
N GLY A 216 21.20 -11.46 7.64
CA GLY A 216 20.77 -12.04 6.38
C GLY A 216 21.36 -11.26 5.21
N ASP A 217 21.31 -11.83 4.01
CA ASP A 217 21.63 -11.08 2.80
C ASP A 217 20.67 -9.88 2.69
N PRO A 218 21.15 -8.62 2.59
CA PRO A 218 20.27 -7.47 2.38
C PRO A 218 19.31 -7.62 1.19
N SER A 219 19.68 -8.43 0.21
CA SER A 219 18.84 -8.74 -0.96
C SER A 219 17.62 -9.63 -0.63
N ASP A 220 17.55 -10.19 0.59
CA ASP A 220 16.39 -10.95 1.09
C ASP A 220 15.41 -10.07 1.88
N ARG A 221 15.48 -8.77 1.71
CA ARG A 221 14.57 -7.77 2.30
C ARG A 221 13.56 -7.28 1.28
N ALA A 222 12.42 -6.83 1.78
CA ALA A 222 11.42 -6.19 0.96
C ALA A 222 10.83 -4.95 1.61
N ILE A 223 10.27 -4.08 0.78
CA ILE A 223 9.47 -2.93 1.17
C ILE A 223 8.15 -2.91 0.40
N PHE A 224 7.05 -2.69 1.11
CA PHE A 224 5.79 -2.26 0.53
C PHE A 224 5.69 -0.75 0.75
N TRP A 225 5.60 -0.01 -0.36
CA TRP A 225 5.77 1.44 -0.35
C TRP A 225 4.52 2.21 0.09
N GLY A 226 3.32 1.57 0.06
CA GLY A 226 2.08 2.33 0.09
C GLY A 226 2.06 3.38 -1.02
N ASP A 227 1.46 4.52 -0.76
CA ASP A 227 1.39 5.61 -1.74
C ASP A 227 2.54 6.62 -1.63
N LEU A 228 3.53 6.35 -0.79
CA LEU A 228 4.80 7.05 -0.94
C LEU A 228 5.37 6.82 -2.35
N ILE A 229 5.25 5.59 -2.91
CA ILE A 229 5.53 5.24 -4.31
C ILE A 229 4.46 4.22 -4.75
N PRO A 230 3.33 4.67 -5.33
CA PRO A 230 2.19 3.78 -5.61
C PRO A 230 2.43 2.81 -6.78
N THR A 231 3.31 3.15 -7.72
CA THR A 231 3.67 2.29 -8.87
C THR A 231 5.14 2.39 -9.22
N ARG A 232 5.63 1.42 -10.00
CA ARG A 232 7.01 1.43 -10.55
C ARG A 232 7.36 2.67 -11.36
N TRP A 233 6.37 3.33 -11.94
CA TRP A 233 6.58 4.53 -12.75
C TRP A 233 6.98 5.74 -11.91
N GLN A 234 6.64 5.78 -10.64
CA GLN A 234 6.93 6.89 -9.71
C GLN A 234 8.19 6.67 -8.87
N VAL A 235 9.01 5.66 -9.20
CA VAL A 235 10.32 5.45 -8.59
C VAL A 235 11.26 6.66 -8.73
N PRO A 236 11.26 7.45 -9.84
CA PRO A 236 11.99 8.71 -9.88
C PRO A 236 11.52 9.63 -8.74
N VAL A 237 12.40 9.94 -7.79
CA VAL A 237 12.06 10.54 -6.48
C VAL A 237 11.28 11.85 -6.54
N ARG A 238 11.40 12.60 -7.63
CA ARG A 238 10.71 13.88 -7.85
C ARG A 238 9.33 13.74 -8.51
N TRP A 239 8.91 12.51 -8.82
CA TRP A 239 7.62 12.26 -9.47
C TRP A 239 6.54 12.13 -8.40
N THR A 240 6.19 13.27 -7.81
CA THR A 240 5.14 13.38 -6.79
C THR A 240 3.76 13.39 -7.44
N SER A 241 2.78 12.87 -6.71
CA SER A 241 1.36 12.92 -7.07
C SER A 241 0.73 14.26 -6.66
N ALA A 242 -0.34 14.68 -7.32
CA ALA A 242 -1.20 15.76 -6.83
C ALA A 242 -1.99 15.34 -5.57
N TYR A 243 -2.02 14.05 -5.28
CA TYR A 243 -2.62 13.48 -4.06
C TYR A 243 -1.67 13.49 -2.86
N ASP A 244 -0.39 13.83 -3.04
CA ASP A 244 0.56 14.01 -1.94
C ASP A 244 0.21 15.30 -1.18
N ASP A 245 -0.13 15.19 0.11
CA ASP A 245 -0.45 16.34 0.95
C ASP A 245 0.81 17.11 1.36
N TYR A 246 1.93 16.39 1.50
CA TYR A 246 3.24 16.92 1.90
C TYR A 246 4.32 16.54 0.87
N PRO A 247 4.25 17.07 -0.38
CA PRO A 247 5.09 16.60 -1.49
C PRO A 247 6.58 16.84 -1.27
N ILE A 248 6.98 17.84 -0.49
CA ILE A 248 8.39 18.08 -0.16
C ILE A 248 8.92 16.95 0.74
N ASP A 249 8.17 16.61 1.80
CA ASP A 249 8.53 15.52 2.72
C ASP A 249 8.55 14.19 1.98
N ALA A 250 7.61 13.98 1.03
CA ALA A 250 7.59 12.80 0.16
C ALA A 250 8.88 12.65 -0.64
N VAL A 251 9.37 13.73 -1.26
CA VAL A 251 10.64 13.72 -2.02
C VAL A 251 11.83 13.42 -1.12
N GLU A 252 11.89 14.02 0.06
CA GLU A 252 12.97 13.79 1.02
C GLU A 252 13.01 12.35 1.50
N THR A 253 11.87 11.80 1.92
CA THR A 253 11.75 10.40 2.34
C THR A 253 12.07 9.43 1.21
N ARG A 254 11.52 9.67 0.00
CA ARG A 254 11.83 8.88 -1.20
C ARG A 254 13.33 8.88 -1.50
N SER A 255 14.00 10.05 -1.42
CA SER A 255 15.43 10.15 -1.76
C SER A 255 16.29 9.24 -0.89
N GLN A 256 15.95 9.09 0.39
CA GLN A 256 16.66 8.24 1.34
C GLN A 256 16.32 6.75 1.14
N LEU A 257 15.02 6.42 1.12
CA LEU A 257 14.57 5.03 1.08
C LEU A 257 14.82 4.37 -0.29
N VAL A 258 14.64 5.10 -1.40
CA VAL A 258 14.93 4.59 -2.76
C VAL A 258 16.42 4.33 -2.93
N ALA A 259 17.27 5.25 -2.46
CA ALA A 259 18.73 5.06 -2.51
C ALA A 259 19.15 3.82 -1.70
N ARG A 260 18.58 3.64 -0.50
CA ARG A 260 18.85 2.49 0.33
C ARG A 260 18.34 1.19 -0.29
N ALA A 261 17.10 1.17 -0.80
CA ALA A 261 16.52 0.00 -1.45
C ALA A 261 17.35 -0.43 -2.67
N ALA A 262 17.83 0.52 -3.47
CA ALA A 262 18.69 0.25 -4.62
C ALA A 262 20.07 -0.28 -4.21
N ALA A 263 20.70 0.34 -3.21
CA ALA A 263 22.04 -0.04 -2.75
C ALA A 263 22.05 -1.42 -2.06
N GLU A 264 21.03 -1.73 -1.27
CA GLU A 264 20.87 -3.00 -0.56
C GLU A 264 20.11 -4.05 -1.38
N GLY A 265 19.63 -3.71 -2.58
CA GLY A 265 18.93 -4.63 -3.48
C GLY A 265 17.60 -5.15 -2.92
N TRP A 266 16.80 -4.31 -2.27
CA TRP A 266 15.51 -4.71 -1.71
C TRP A 266 14.49 -5.04 -2.79
N TRP A 267 13.60 -5.98 -2.49
CA TRP A 267 12.42 -6.23 -3.28
C TRP A 267 11.32 -5.21 -2.97
N CYS A 268 10.70 -4.67 -4.02
CA CYS A 268 9.73 -3.58 -3.93
C CYS A 268 8.35 -4.05 -4.35
N TYR A 269 7.37 -3.80 -3.49
CA TYR A 269 5.95 -4.01 -3.74
C TYR A 269 5.24 -2.66 -3.79
N PHE A 270 4.36 -2.49 -4.77
CA PHE A 270 3.62 -1.26 -5.02
C PHE A 270 2.12 -1.51 -4.96
N THR A 271 1.38 -0.62 -4.28
CA THR A 271 -0.06 -0.78 -4.06
C THR A 271 -0.85 -0.82 -5.36
N HIS A 272 -0.48 0.03 -6.31
CA HIS A 272 -1.30 0.30 -7.51
C HIS A 272 -0.68 -0.17 -8.81
N ASP A 273 0.49 -0.78 -8.76
CA ASP A 273 1.18 -1.28 -9.95
C ASP A 273 0.42 -2.44 -10.62
N PRO A 274 0.09 -2.34 -11.92
CA PRO A 274 -0.62 -3.41 -12.63
C PRO A 274 0.28 -4.56 -13.06
N GLY A 275 1.60 -4.37 -13.06
CA GLY A 275 2.57 -5.33 -13.54
C GLY A 275 2.91 -6.45 -12.54
N PRO A 276 3.79 -7.37 -12.93
CA PRO A 276 4.29 -8.40 -12.02
C PRO A 276 5.13 -7.78 -10.89
N MET A 277 5.00 -8.34 -9.68
CA MET A 277 5.72 -7.95 -8.47
C MET A 277 6.24 -9.19 -7.72
N PRO A 278 7.29 -9.07 -6.90
CA PRO A 278 8.04 -7.84 -6.64
C PRO A 278 9.06 -7.52 -7.74
N VAL A 279 9.52 -6.27 -7.76
CA VAL A 279 10.63 -5.81 -8.62
C VAL A 279 11.75 -5.22 -7.78
N ARG A 280 12.93 -5.01 -8.37
CA ARG A 280 14.03 -4.28 -7.72
C ARG A 280 14.08 -2.83 -8.23
N ILE A 281 14.67 -1.95 -7.42
CA ILE A 281 15.04 -0.61 -7.87
C ILE A 281 16.52 -0.60 -8.18
N VAL A 282 16.88 0.01 -9.31
CA VAL A 282 18.28 0.14 -9.75
C VAL A 282 18.61 1.59 -10.05
N ALA A 283 19.87 1.97 -9.80
CA ALA A 283 20.39 3.26 -10.21
C ALA A 283 20.50 3.34 -11.74
N THR A 284 20.30 4.53 -12.28
CA THR A 284 20.48 4.81 -13.70
C THR A 284 21.80 5.51 -13.96
N GLU A 285 22.35 5.42 -15.18
CA GLU A 285 23.59 6.10 -15.58
C GLU A 285 23.52 7.63 -15.39
N LYS A 286 22.33 8.21 -15.39
CA LYS A 286 22.08 9.65 -15.23
C LYS A 286 21.91 10.09 -13.76
N GLY A 287 22.22 9.21 -12.81
CA GLY A 287 22.13 9.52 -11.38
C GLY A 287 20.72 9.53 -10.79
N GLY A 288 19.75 8.89 -11.48
CA GLY A 288 18.39 8.64 -10.95
C GLY A 288 18.17 7.19 -10.61
N TYR A 289 16.89 6.83 -10.40
CA TYR A 289 16.47 5.46 -10.09
C TYR A 289 15.31 5.06 -10.99
N ARG A 290 15.19 3.74 -11.26
CA ARG A 290 14.05 3.13 -11.93
C ARG A 290 13.77 1.74 -11.35
N ALA A 291 12.56 1.25 -11.55
CA ALA A 291 12.29 -0.16 -11.33
C ALA A 291 13.05 -1.00 -12.37
N ALA A 292 13.60 -2.12 -11.96
CA ALA A 292 14.14 -3.14 -12.86
C ALA A 292 13.00 -3.98 -13.42
N ASP A 293 13.11 -4.34 -14.68
CA ASP A 293 12.19 -5.25 -15.37
C ASP A 293 12.47 -6.69 -14.94
#